data_2628a0f09b7324358c6c84e6fc26f6eb
#
_entry.id   2628a0f09b7324358c6c84e6fc26f6eb
#
_cell.length_a   1.000
_cell.length_b   1.000
_cell.length_c   1.000
_cell.angle_alpha   90.00
_cell.angle_beta   90.00
_cell.angle_gamma   90.00
#
_symmetry.space_group_name_H-M   'P 1'
#
loop_
_entity.id
_entity.type
_entity.pdbx_description
1 polymer ?
#
loop_
_entity_poly.entity_id
_entity_poly.type
_entity_poly.pdbx_seq_one_letter_code
_entity_poly.pdbx_strand_id
1 'polypeptide(L)'
;ESHEAWVPAQSLVDTAVRAGVQGIAFTYSEPAVWLEYVIDVAELAHQAGLYTVYVSNSFVTDEALELAAPHIDVLCSDIKSLSDEFYKDICRPARVEQVLHSIKTAQELGIHVETRTNIIPGKNDTPEEHYAIACWVRDNLGKASPWHITRFFPAYKLSDVPPTPEETLFAARDAAERAGLENVYVYNDKGCDCAAENRPVEFYLNGRDAAIQKDKKC
;
A
#
# COMPACT_ATOMS: atom_id res chain seq x y z
N GLU A 1 6.79 -30.61 5.72
CA GLU A 1 6.03 -30.22 4.53
C GLU A 1 4.73 -29.61 5.02
N SER A 2 4.62 -28.27 5.04
CA SER A 2 3.34 -27.60 5.28
C SER A 2 2.48 -27.81 4.03
N HIS A 3 1.48 -28.67 4.13
CA HIS A 3 0.42 -28.73 3.13
C HIS A 3 -0.38 -27.44 3.25
N GLU A 4 -0.06 -26.45 2.44
CA GLU A 4 -0.90 -25.29 2.25
C GLU A 4 -2.20 -25.79 1.60
N ALA A 5 -3.27 -25.80 2.39
CA ALA A 5 -4.56 -26.26 1.91
C ALA A 5 -5.17 -25.15 1.03
N TRP A 6 -5.60 -25.51 -0.17
CA TRP A 6 -6.41 -24.64 -1.02
C TRP A 6 -7.68 -24.18 -0.26
N VAL A 7 -7.89 -22.88 -0.19
CA VAL A 7 -9.09 -22.27 0.41
C VAL A 7 -10.01 -21.79 -0.72
N PRO A 8 -11.23 -22.34 -0.86
CA PRO A 8 -12.19 -21.81 -1.82
C PRO A 8 -12.53 -20.35 -1.54
N ALA A 9 -12.69 -19.53 -2.58
CA ALA A 9 -12.99 -18.09 -2.47
C ALA A 9 -14.22 -17.82 -1.58
N GLN A 10 -15.30 -18.58 -1.74
CA GLN A 10 -16.50 -18.48 -0.90
C GLN A 10 -16.20 -18.71 0.59
N SER A 11 -15.38 -19.72 0.92
CA SER A 11 -15.03 -20.02 2.32
C SER A 11 -14.24 -18.91 2.99
N LEU A 12 -13.39 -18.20 2.22
CA LEU A 12 -12.65 -17.03 2.69
C LEU A 12 -13.61 -15.87 2.99
N VAL A 13 -14.50 -15.55 2.06
CA VAL A 13 -15.50 -14.48 2.23
C VAL A 13 -16.45 -14.80 3.39
N ASP A 14 -16.96 -16.03 3.49
CA ASP A 14 -17.80 -16.46 4.63
C ASP A 14 -17.07 -16.28 5.97
N THR A 15 -15.76 -16.51 5.99
CA THR A 15 -14.94 -16.31 7.19
C THR A 15 -14.81 -14.84 7.53
N ALA A 16 -14.58 -13.98 6.55
CA ALA A 16 -14.54 -12.53 6.72
C ALA A 16 -15.88 -11.98 7.27
N VAL A 17 -16.99 -12.41 6.68
CA VAL A 17 -18.33 -12.01 7.13
C VAL A 17 -18.59 -12.47 8.58
N ARG A 18 -18.26 -13.72 8.92
CA ARG A 18 -18.40 -14.22 10.31
C ARG A 18 -17.53 -13.48 11.30
N ALA A 19 -16.36 -13.02 10.88
CA ALA A 19 -15.45 -12.22 11.71
C ALA A 19 -15.92 -10.77 11.90
N GLY A 20 -16.94 -10.33 11.14
CA GLY A 20 -17.48 -8.97 11.23
C GLY A 20 -16.51 -7.89 10.71
N VAL A 21 -15.58 -8.26 9.80
CA VAL A 21 -14.65 -7.31 9.20
C VAL A 21 -15.33 -6.53 8.08
N GLN A 22 -14.78 -5.36 7.74
CA GLN A 22 -15.35 -4.48 6.73
C GLN A 22 -14.80 -4.74 5.32
N GLY A 23 -13.66 -5.42 5.20
CA GLY A 23 -13.01 -5.66 3.92
C GLY A 23 -11.99 -6.78 3.95
N ILE A 24 -11.47 -7.11 2.77
CA ILE A 24 -10.44 -8.12 2.55
C ILE A 24 -9.23 -7.47 1.89
N ALA A 25 -8.03 -7.66 2.46
CA ALA A 25 -6.78 -7.20 1.87
C ALA A 25 -6.01 -8.38 1.27
N PHE A 26 -5.70 -8.28 -0.02
CA PHE A 26 -4.84 -9.20 -0.75
C PHE A 26 -3.40 -8.71 -0.63
N THR A 27 -2.51 -9.50 -0.05
CA THR A 27 -1.16 -9.03 0.28
C THR A 27 -0.09 -10.08 -0.01
N TYR A 28 0.31 -10.93 0.89
CA TYR A 28 1.52 -11.77 0.80
C TYR A 28 1.38 -12.97 -0.16
N SER A 29 2.44 -13.14 -1.00
CA SER A 29 3.58 -12.23 -1.09
C SER A 29 3.38 -11.11 -2.11
N GLU A 30 2.72 -11.38 -3.23
CA GLU A 30 2.36 -10.43 -4.29
C GLU A 30 1.07 -10.91 -4.96
N PRO A 31 -0.04 -10.20 -4.82
CA PRO A 31 -1.32 -10.66 -5.34
C PRO A 31 -1.40 -10.72 -6.87
N ALA A 32 -0.51 -10.02 -7.58
CA ALA A 32 -0.43 -10.12 -9.04
C ALA A 32 -0.11 -11.55 -9.55
N VAL A 33 0.54 -12.40 -8.72
CA VAL A 33 0.89 -13.79 -9.09
C VAL A 33 -0.31 -14.74 -9.01
N TRP A 34 -1.41 -14.33 -8.39
CA TRP A 34 -2.64 -15.11 -8.19
C TRP A 34 -3.89 -14.27 -8.43
N LEU A 35 -3.81 -13.40 -9.47
CA LEU A 35 -4.80 -12.38 -9.79
C LEU A 35 -6.19 -12.96 -10.02
N GLU A 36 -6.31 -14.12 -10.66
CA GLU A 36 -7.60 -14.77 -10.94
C GLU A 36 -8.32 -15.10 -9.62
N TYR A 37 -7.58 -15.61 -8.63
CA TYR A 37 -8.16 -15.88 -7.31
C TYR A 37 -8.52 -14.59 -6.57
N VAL A 38 -7.73 -13.53 -6.73
CA VAL A 38 -8.07 -12.19 -6.19
C VAL A 38 -9.40 -11.72 -6.74
N ILE A 39 -9.62 -11.84 -8.05
CA ILE A 39 -10.86 -11.44 -8.72
C ILE A 39 -12.04 -12.27 -8.19
N ASP A 40 -11.89 -13.60 -8.14
CA ASP A 40 -12.94 -14.49 -7.63
C ASP A 40 -13.37 -14.14 -6.20
N VAL A 41 -12.40 -13.87 -5.31
CA VAL A 41 -12.68 -13.46 -3.92
C VAL A 41 -13.29 -12.07 -3.87
N ALA A 42 -12.79 -11.13 -4.67
CA ALA A 42 -13.23 -9.74 -4.65
C ALA A 42 -14.68 -9.60 -5.14
N GLU A 43 -15.09 -10.34 -6.17
CA GLU A 43 -16.49 -10.41 -6.62
C GLU A 43 -17.43 -10.86 -5.50
N LEU A 44 -17.07 -11.94 -4.81
CA LEU A 44 -17.85 -12.46 -3.68
C LEU A 44 -17.85 -11.51 -2.48
N ALA A 45 -16.71 -10.84 -2.22
CA ALA A 45 -16.59 -9.83 -1.17
C ALA A 45 -17.53 -8.64 -1.43
N HIS A 46 -17.56 -8.10 -2.65
CA HIS A 46 -18.49 -7.04 -3.06
C HIS A 46 -19.95 -7.46 -2.93
N GLN A 47 -20.31 -8.70 -3.32
CA GLN A 47 -21.66 -9.23 -3.12
C GLN A 47 -22.04 -9.32 -1.64
N ALA A 48 -21.07 -9.54 -0.76
CA ALA A 48 -21.24 -9.56 0.69
C ALA A 48 -21.16 -8.16 1.36
N GLY A 49 -20.94 -7.09 0.58
CA GLY A 49 -20.82 -5.72 1.08
C GLY A 49 -19.46 -5.40 1.71
N LEU A 50 -18.44 -6.22 1.46
CA LEU A 50 -17.06 -5.98 1.91
C LEU A 50 -16.29 -5.20 0.85
N TYR A 51 -15.39 -4.28 1.29
CA TYR A 51 -14.45 -3.63 0.38
C TYR A 51 -13.20 -4.48 0.18
N THR A 52 -12.45 -4.16 -0.88
CA THR A 52 -11.26 -4.91 -1.29
C THR A 52 -10.04 -4.02 -1.38
N VAL A 53 -8.92 -4.49 -0.82
CA VAL A 53 -7.63 -3.78 -0.84
C VAL A 53 -6.59 -4.65 -1.53
N TYR A 54 -5.91 -4.09 -2.53
CA TYR A 54 -4.83 -4.73 -3.26
C TYR A 54 -3.49 -4.14 -2.83
N VAL A 55 -2.71 -4.89 -2.06
CA VAL A 55 -1.40 -4.46 -1.56
C VAL A 55 -0.32 -5.04 -2.46
N SER A 56 0.28 -4.20 -3.30
CA SER A 56 1.15 -4.64 -4.39
C SER A 56 2.43 -3.82 -4.50
N ASN A 57 3.46 -4.44 -5.06
CA ASN A 57 4.66 -3.75 -5.51
C ASN A 57 4.43 -2.96 -6.82
N SER A 58 3.24 -3.06 -7.40
CA SER A 58 2.78 -2.39 -8.63
C SER A 58 3.64 -2.64 -9.87
N PHE A 59 4.43 -3.72 -9.89
CA PHE A 59 5.10 -4.18 -11.09
C PHE A 59 4.16 -5.11 -11.86
N VAL A 60 3.11 -4.51 -12.43
CA VAL A 60 2.03 -5.18 -13.15
C VAL A 60 1.83 -4.56 -14.54
N THR A 61 1.17 -5.26 -15.44
CA THR A 61 0.82 -4.74 -16.77
C THR A 61 -0.51 -3.98 -16.74
N ASP A 62 -0.74 -3.14 -17.76
CA ASP A 62 -2.00 -2.41 -17.89
C ASP A 62 -3.20 -3.37 -18.03
N GLU A 63 -3.03 -4.47 -18.78
CA GLU A 63 -4.07 -5.49 -18.95
C GLU A 63 -4.45 -6.14 -17.60
N ALA A 64 -3.48 -6.40 -16.72
CA ALA A 64 -3.74 -6.95 -15.38
C ALA A 64 -4.50 -5.94 -14.51
N LEU A 65 -4.14 -4.65 -14.59
CA LEU A 65 -4.86 -3.58 -13.89
C LEU A 65 -6.28 -3.40 -14.41
N GLU A 66 -6.49 -3.42 -15.72
CA GLU A 66 -7.81 -3.32 -16.36
C GLU A 66 -8.72 -4.48 -15.92
N LEU A 67 -8.16 -5.69 -15.80
CA LEU A 67 -8.89 -6.86 -15.28
C LEU A 67 -9.23 -6.71 -13.78
N ALA A 68 -8.31 -6.17 -12.98
CA ALA A 68 -8.49 -6.02 -11.54
C ALA A 68 -9.42 -4.86 -11.17
N ALA A 69 -9.37 -3.76 -11.92
CA ALA A 69 -10.01 -2.49 -11.56
C ALA A 69 -11.50 -2.58 -11.19
N PRO A 70 -12.35 -3.37 -11.87
CA PRO A 70 -13.75 -3.51 -11.49
C PRO A 70 -13.99 -4.15 -10.11
N HIS A 71 -12.96 -4.82 -9.57
CA HIS A 71 -13.04 -5.67 -8.39
C HIS A 71 -12.25 -5.13 -7.20
N ILE A 72 -11.43 -4.08 -7.40
CA ILE A 72 -10.55 -3.53 -6.38
C ILE A 72 -10.95 -2.10 -6.04
N ASP A 73 -11.26 -1.86 -4.75
CA ASP A 73 -11.61 -0.53 -4.25
C ASP A 73 -10.37 0.31 -3.96
N VAL A 74 -9.32 -0.31 -3.39
CA VAL A 74 -8.09 0.38 -2.95
C VAL A 74 -6.85 -0.35 -3.45
N LEU A 75 -5.93 0.38 -4.07
CA LEU A 75 -4.56 -0.05 -4.32
C LEU A 75 -3.63 0.59 -3.28
N CYS A 76 -3.01 -0.23 -2.43
CA CYS A 76 -1.90 0.19 -1.58
C CYS A 76 -0.59 -0.19 -2.27
N SER A 77 0.06 0.78 -2.89
CA SER A 77 1.22 0.56 -3.77
C SER A 77 2.54 0.90 -3.09
N ASP A 78 3.54 0.05 -3.28
CA ASP A 78 4.90 0.32 -2.82
C ASP A 78 5.67 1.20 -3.81
N ILE A 79 5.90 2.48 -3.50
CA ILE A 79 6.97 3.28 -4.10
C ILE A 79 8.21 3.10 -3.22
N LYS A 80 9.07 2.16 -3.62
CA LYS A 80 10.24 1.81 -2.78
C LYS A 80 11.38 2.83 -2.91
N SER A 81 11.53 3.45 -4.07
CA SER A 81 12.50 4.48 -4.41
C SER A 81 12.12 5.12 -5.75
N LEU A 82 12.69 6.27 -6.08
CA LEU A 82 12.66 6.84 -7.44
C LEU A 82 13.95 6.54 -8.22
N SER A 83 14.84 5.71 -7.68
CA SER A 83 16.12 5.33 -8.29
C SER A 83 16.03 3.98 -9.03
N ASP A 84 16.37 3.98 -10.31
CA ASP A 84 16.52 2.73 -11.09
C ASP A 84 17.63 1.84 -10.54
N GLU A 85 18.67 2.41 -9.95
CA GLU A 85 19.76 1.65 -9.31
C GLU A 85 19.23 0.87 -8.10
N PHE A 86 18.41 1.52 -7.26
CA PHE A 86 17.73 0.85 -6.14
C PHE A 86 16.87 -0.32 -6.63
N TYR A 87 16.04 -0.09 -7.65
CA TYR A 87 15.18 -1.15 -8.19
C TYR A 87 15.99 -2.30 -8.78
N LYS A 88 17.06 -2.01 -9.51
CA LYS A 88 17.96 -3.01 -10.07
C LYS A 88 18.65 -3.87 -9.01
N ASP A 89 19.09 -3.24 -7.90
CA ASP A 89 19.88 -3.93 -6.89
C ASP A 89 19.02 -4.66 -5.85
N ILE A 90 17.88 -4.08 -5.47
CA ILE A 90 17.03 -4.56 -4.38
C ILE A 90 15.78 -5.28 -4.89
N CYS A 91 15.08 -4.72 -5.89
CA CYS A 91 13.73 -5.16 -6.24
C CYS A 91 13.66 -6.18 -7.39
N ARG A 92 14.73 -6.31 -8.18
CA ARG A 92 14.86 -7.18 -9.36
C ARG A 92 13.61 -8.00 -9.74
N PRO A 93 13.10 -7.94 -10.96
CA PRO A 93 13.54 -7.21 -12.15
C PRO A 93 12.83 -5.87 -12.35
N ALA A 94 12.02 -5.40 -11.39
CA ALA A 94 11.18 -4.22 -11.51
C ALA A 94 11.98 -2.95 -11.90
N ARG A 95 11.30 -2.03 -12.59
CA ARG A 95 11.82 -0.73 -12.97
C ARG A 95 10.92 0.34 -12.37
N VAL A 96 11.50 1.44 -11.91
CA VAL A 96 10.74 2.53 -11.28
C VAL A 96 9.68 3.09 -12.23
N GLU A 97 10.02 3.33 -13.49
CA GLU A 97 9.09 3.88 -14.48
C GLU A 97 7.81 3.04 -14.63
N GLN A 98 7.95 1.71 -14.69
CA GLN A 98 6.80 0.82 -14.81
C GLN A 98 5.92 0.83 -13.55
N VAL A 99 6.53 0.85 -12.36
CA VAL A 99 5.81 0.94 -11.09
C VAL A 99 5.01 2.25 -11.02
N LEU A 100 5.65 3.38 -11.32
CA LEU A 100 5.01 4.69 -11.31
C LEU A 100 3.90 4.82 -12.37
N HIS A 101 4.09 4.21 -13.55
CA HIS A 101 3.07 4.12 -14.58
C HIS A 101 1.85 3.35 -14.08
N SER A 102 2.06 2.14 -13.55
CA SER A 102 0.96 1.30 -13.04
C SER A 102 0.15 1.97 -11.93
N ILE A 103 0.82 2.73 -11.04
CA ILE A 103 0.14 3.50 -9.98
C ILE A 103 -0.80 4.56 -10.58
N LYS A 104 -0.35 5.29 -11.60
CA LYS A 104 -1.17 6.30 -12.30
C LYS A 104 -2.32 5.66 -13.06
N THR A 105 -2.06 4.58 -13.80
CA THR A 105 -3.08 3.83 -14.51
C THR A 105 -4.18 3.34 -13.56
N ALA A 106 -3.81 2.83 -12.39
CA ALA A 106 -4.80 2.40 -11.39
C ALA A 106 -5.72 3.55 -10.93
N GLN A 107 -5.17 4.75 -10.71
CA GLN A 107 -5.97 5.92 -10.37
C GLN A 107 -6.87 6.36 -11.53
N GLU A 108 -6.36 6.33 -12.76
CA GLU A 108 -7.13 6.66 -13.97
C GLU A 108 -8.29 5.67 -14.20
N LEU A 109 -8.11 4.40 -13.80
CA LEU A 109 -9.16 3.38 -13.81
C LEU A 109 -10.17 3.54 -12.64
N GLY A 110 -9.99 4.52 -11.77
CA GLY A 110 -10.92 4.85 -10.69
C GLY A 110 -10.67 4.09 -9.39
N ILE A 111 -9.56 3.37 -9.26
CA ILE A 111 -9.15 2.74 -7.99
C ILE A 111 -8.65 3.84 -7.04
N HIS A 112 -9.05 3.80 -5.77
CA HIS A 112 -8.42 4.67 -4.76
C HIS A 112 -6.97 4.23 -4.52
N VAL A 113 -6.01 5.16 -4.67
CA VAL A 113 -4.59 4.83 -4.56
C VAL A 113 -4.00 5.41 -3.28
N GLU A 114 -3.38 4.54 -2.50
CA GLU A 114 -2.49 4.89 -1.39
C GLU A 114 -1.07 4.43 -1.70
N THR A 115 -0.08 5.17 -1.26
CA THR A 115 1.32 4.83 -1.51
C THR A 115 2.03 4.44 -0.21
N ARG A 116 3.01 3.55 -0.30
CA ARG A 116 3.80 3.10 0.83
C ARG A 116 5.29 3.05 0.49
N THR A 117 6.12 3.47 1.45
CA THR A 117 7.57 3.33 1.34
C THR A 117 8.13 2.68 2.61
N ASN A 118 8.78 1.54 2.46
CA ASN A 118 9.59 0.94 3.52
C ASN A 118 11.00 1.54 3.44
N ILE A 119 11.38 2.32 4.46
CA ILE A 119 12.66 3.02 4.47
C ILE A 119 13.76 2.07 4.98
N ILE A 120 14.76 1.83 4.13
CA ILE A 120 15.89 0.92 4.39
C ILE A 120 17.15 1.75 4.60
N PRO A 121 17.78 1.71 5.80
CA PRO A 121 19.01 2.46 6.09
C PRO A 121 20.12 2.23 5.07
N GLY A 122 20.71 3.33 4.58
CA GLY A 122 21.78 3.32 3.58
C GLY A 122 21.34 2.92 2.16
N LYS A 123 20.02 2.91 1.88
CA LYS A 123 19.48 2.53 0.57
C LYS A 123 18.54 3.59 -0.02
N ASN A 124 17.46 3.93 0.68
CA ASN A 124 16.45 4.89 0.28
C ASN A 124 16.06 5.82 1.44
N ASP A 125 17.01 6.13 2.33
CA ASP A 125 16.79 6.84 3.59
C ASP A 125 17.27 8.30 3.59
N THR A 126 17.54 8.88 2.41
CA THR A 126 17.97 10.28 2.32
C THR A 126 16.77 11.23 2.34
N PRO A 127 16.91 12.43 2.96
CA PRO A 127 15.86 13.44 2.97
C PRO A 127 15.46 13.91 1.56
N GLU A 128 16.39 13.94 0.62
CA GLU A 128 16.18 14.30 -0.78
C GLU A 128 15.29 13.27 -1.49
N GLU A 129 15.53 11.98 -1.26
CA GLU A 129 14.73 10.89 -1.78
C GLU A 129 13.29 10.98 -1.26
N HIS A 130 13.13 11.15 0.05
CA HIS A 130 11.81 11.27 0.68
C HIS A 130 11.03 12.47 0.14
N TYR A 131 11.70 13.62 -0.01
CA TYR A 131 11.08 14.79 -0.60
C TYR A 131 10.68 14.58 -2.05
N ALA A 132 11.52 13.92 -2.84
CA ALA A 132 11.23 13.60 -4.23
C ALA A 132 10.05 12.65 -4.38
N ILE A 133 9.96 11.58 -3.55
CA ILE A 133 8.80 10.67 -3.52
C ILE A 133 7.53 11.45 -3.16
N ALA A 134 7.57 12.28 -2.13
CA ALA A 134 6.42 13.08 -1.71
C ALA A 134 5.97 14.07 -2.80
N CYS A 135 6.88 14.72 -3.49
CA CYS A 135 6.58 15.57 -4.65
C CYS A 135 5.91 14.76 -5.77
N TRP A 136 6.45 13.58 -6.07
CA TRP A 136 5.87 12.72 -7.10
C TRP A 136 4.43 12.31 -6.75
N VAL A 137 4.17 11.89 -5.51
CA VAL A 137 2.83 11.54 -5.03
C VAL A 137 1.88 12.72 -5.16
N ARG A 138 2.28 13.91 -4.65
CA ARG A 138 1.48 15.14 -4.74
C ARG A 138 1.14 15.50 -6.19
N ASP A 139 2.13 15.46 -7.07
CA ASP A 139 2.00 15.97 -8.44
C ASP A 139 1.25 15.00 -9.37
N ASN A 140 1.28 13.71 -9.08
CA ASN A 140 0.64 12.70 -9.93
C ASN A 140 -0.66 12.11 -9.35
N LEU A 141 -0.79 12.04 -8.01
CA LEU A 141 -1.95 11.45 -7.35
C LEU A 141 -2.80 12.49 -6.60
N GLY A 142 -2.23 13.66 -6.34
CA GLY A 142 -2.87 14.75 -5.60
C GLY A 142 -2.37 14.87 -4.16
N LYS A 143 -2.49 16.08 -3.60
CA LYS A 143 -1.99 16.41 -2.26
C LYS A 143 -2.67 15.63 -1.12
N ALA A 144 -3.89 15.14 -1.35
CA ALA A 144 -4.67 14.36 -0.40
C ALA A 144 -4.40 12.85 -0.48
N SER A 145 -3.60 12.38 -1.45
CA SER A 145 -3.24 10.96 -1.55
C SER A 145 -2.42 10.50 -0.34
N PRO A 146 -2.81 9.41 0.33
CA PRO A 146 -2.10 8.91 1.50
C PRO A 146 -0.69 8.40 1.15
N TRP A 147 0.29 8.76 1.98
CA TRP A 147 1.62 8.16 1.94
C TRP A 147 1.96 7.53 3.27
N HIS A 148 2.19 6.22 3.26
CA HIS A 148 2.52 5.40 4.42
C HIS A 148 4.03 5.16 4.48
N ILE A 149 4.66 5.65 5.54
CA ILE A 149 6.08 5.50 5.83
C ILE A 149 6.23 4.35 6.82
N THR A 150 6.93 3.28 6.41
CA THR A 150 7.08 2.09 7.25
C THR A 150 8.55 1.84 7.62
N ARG A 151 8.74 1.32 8.83
CA ARG A 151 10.04 0.93 9.35
C ARG A 151 10.52 -0.36 8.71
N PHE A 152 11.78 -0.40 8.28
CA PHE A 152 12.46 -1.62 7.88
C PHE A 152 12.94 -2.39 9.10
N PHE A 153 12.85 -3.72 9.03
CA PHE A 153 13.46 -4.65 9.97
C PHE A 153 14.39 -5.62 9.23
N PRO A 154 15.55 -5.96 9.83
CA PRO A 154 16.52 -6.89 9.22
C PRO A 154 15.88 -8.21 8.82
N ALA A 155 16.05 -8.61 7.55
CA ALA A 155 15.57 -9.89 7.06
C ALA A 155 16.38 -10.37 5.85
N TYR A 156 16.48 -11.67 5.66
CA TYR A 156 17.08 -12.34 4.51
C TYR A 156 18.45 -11.76 4.14
N LYS A 157 18.62 -11.21 2.92
CA LYS A 157 19.88 -10.66 2.43
C LYS A 157 20.26 -9.30 3.02
N LEU A 158 19.38 -8.70 3.79
CA LEU A 158 19.59 -7.43 4.48
C LEU A 158 19.62 -7.62 6.01
N SER A 159 20.02 -8.81 6.48
CA SER A 159 20.13 -9.14 7.90
C SER A 159 21.15 -8.27 8.66
N ASP A 160 22.14 -7.72 7.95
CA ASP A 160 23.19 -6.87 8.51
C ASP A 160 22.82 -5.37 8.51
N VAL A 161 21.70 -5.00 7.89
CA VAL A 161 21.19 -3.62 7.89
C VAL A 161 20.37 -3.41 9.17
N PRO A 162 20.66 -2.39 9.98
CA PRO A 162 19.90 -2.12 11.20
C PRO A 162 18.45 -1.72 10.89
N PRO A 163 17.51 -1.87 11.85
CA PRO A 163 16.18 -1.30 11.71
C PRO A 163 16.25 0.22 11.47
N THR A 164 15.29 0.76 10.73
CA THR A 164 15.23 2.20 10.47
C THR A 164 15.12 2.97 11.78
N PRO A 165 15.99 3.97 12.05
CA PRO A 165 15.84 4.86 13.20
C PRO A 165 14.51 5.64 13.16
N GLU A 166 13.90 5.88 14.30
CA GLU A 166 12.64 6.65 14.38
C GLU A 166 12.83 8.08 13.82
N GLU A 167 13.96 8.71 14.09
CA GLU A 167 14.29 10.04 13.57
C GLU A 167 14.29 10.09 12.03
N THR A 168 14.67 9.02 11.36
CA THR A 168 14.62 8.94 9.89
C THR A 168 13.18 8.88 9.39
N LEU A 169 12.30 8.14 10.10
CA LEU A 169 10.87 8.06 9.76
C LEU A 169 10.20 9.43 9.91
N PHE A 170 10.47 10.14 11.00
CA PHE A 170 9.92 11.48 11.22
C PHE A 170 10.51 12.53 10.26
N ALA A 171 11.79 12.44 9.92
CA ALA A 171 12.39 13.28 8.91
C ALA A 171 11.73 13.08 7.51
N ALA A 172 11.35 11.86 7.19
CA ALA A 172 10.58 11.56 5.97
C ALA A 172 9.18 12.19 6.00
N ARG A 173 8.47 12.14 7.15
CA ARG A 173 7.20 12.84 7.33
C ARG A 173 7.36 14.34 7.14
N ASP A 174 8.36 14.95 7.79
CA ASP A 174 8.61 16.39 7.68
C ASP A 174 8.94 16.79 6.22
N ALA A 175 9.65 15.92 5.48
CA ALA A 175 9.91 16.13 4.05
C ALA A 175 8.60 16.08 3.23
N ALA A 176 7.68 15.17 3.54
CA ALA A 176 6.39 15.06 2.90
C ALA A 176 5.48 16.26 3.17
N GLU A 177 5.44 16.73 4.39
CA GLU A 177 4.69 17.94 4.78
C GLU A 177 5.25 19.19 4.06
N ARG A 178 6.58 19.33 3.99
CA ARG A 178 7.22 20.41 3.18
C ARG A 178 6.91 20.29 1.68
N ALA A 179 6.77 19.07 1.17
CA ALA A 179 6.33 18.84 -0.21
C ALA A 179 4.85 19.18 -0.43
N GLY A 180 4.05 19.35 0.63
CA GLY A 180 2.63 19.70 0.57
C GLY A 180 1.67 18.52 0.55
N LEU A 181 2.11 17.33 0.97
CA LEU A 181 1.19 16.22 1.23
C LEU A 181 0.39 16.46 2.51
N GLU A 182 -0.91 16.17 2.47
CA GLU A 182 -1.84 16.37 3.59
C GLU A 182 -2.01 15.11 4.46
N ASN A 183 -1.87 13.92 3.87
CA ASN A 183 -2.10 12.64 4.54
C ASN A 183 -0.82 11.81 4.57
N VAL A 184 -0.05 11.93 5.65
CA VAL A 184 1.21 11.21 5.85
C VAL A 184 1.12 10.40 7.14
N TYR A 185 1.37 9.10 7.05
CA TYR A 185 1.25 8.15 8.16
C TYR A 185 2.58 7.45 8.42
N VAL A 186 3.06 7.48 9.66
CA VAL A 186 4.32 6.84 10.07
C VAL A 186 4.01 5.61 10.92
N TYR A 187 4.57 4.48 10.52
CA TYR A 187 4.45 3.21 11.25
C TYR A 187 5.77 2.87 11.94
N ASN A 188 5.75 2.82 13.24
CA ASN A 188 6.88 2.43 14.10
C ASN A 188 6.51 1.22 14.98
N ASP A 189 7.38 0.86 15.94
CA ASP A 189 7.17 -0.27 16.86
C ASP A 189 5.92 -0.13 17.76
N LYS A 190 5.38 1.08 17.89
CA LYS A 190 4.22 1.40 18.73
C LYS A 190 2.91 1.44 17.92
N GLY A 191 3.00 1.22 16.62
CA GLY A 191 1.87 1.31 15.69
C GLY A 191 1.93 2.55 14.79
N CYS A 192 0.76 2.98 14.28
CA CYS A 192 0.67 4.15 13.42
C CYS A 192 0.63 5.45 14.24
N ASP A 193 1.47 6.41 13.90
CA ASP A 193 1.50 7.75 14.52
C ASP A 193 0.20 8.54 14.29
N CYS A 194 -0.56 8.20 13.24
CA CYS A 194 -1.90 8.75 12.99
C CYS A 194 -2.86 8.57 14.17
N ALA A 195 -2.68 7.53 14.99
CA ALA A 195 -3.50 7.28 16.17
C ALA A 195 -3.22 8.30 17.30
N ALA A 196 -2.01 8.87 17.36
CA ALA A 196 -1.62 9.84 18.40
C ALA A 196 -2.19 11.23 18.14
N GLU A 197 -2.39 11.61 16.87
CA GLU A 197 -2.80 12.96 16.48
C GLU A 197 -4.32 13.13 16.27
N ASN A 198 -5.13 12.10 16.52
CA ASN A 198 -6.60 12.12 16.39
C ASN A 198 -7.09 12.55 14.98
N ARG A 199 -6.28 12.35 13.93
CA ARG A 199 -6.64 12.65 12.55
C ARG A 199 -7.62 11.59 12.04
N PRO A 200 -8.78 11.96 11.49
CA PRO A 200 -9.69 10.99 10.89
C PRO A 200 -9.05 10.44 9.62
N VAL A 201 -8.91 9.13 9.55
CA VAL A 201 -8.63 8.44 8.29
C VAL A 201 -9.95 8.39 7.53
N GLU A 202 -10.14 9.31 6.58
CA GLU A 202 -11.30 9.31 5.69
C GLU A 202 -10.94 8.49 4.45
N PHE A 203 -11.47 7.29 4.36
CA PHE A 203 -11.41 6.49 3.13
C PHE A 203 -12.58 6.91 2.23
N TYR A 204 -12.27 7.45 1.07
CA TYR A 204 -13.27 7.71 0.03
C TYR A 204 -13.34 6.49 -0.90
N LEU A 205 -14.30 5.62 -0.68
CA LEU A 205 -14.59 4.51 -1.58
C LEU A 205 -15.61 4.94 -2.64
N ASN A 206 -15.19 5.18 -3.87
CA ASN A 206 -16.00 5.28 -5.11
C ASN A 206 -17.48 5.69 -4.92
N GLY A 207 -17.74 6.86 -4.30
CA GLY A 207 -19.10 7.40 -4.11
C GLY A 207 -19.97 6.62 -3.12
N ARG A 208 -19.46 5.62 -2.44
CA ARG A 208 -20.10 5.01 -1.29
C ARG A 208 -19.56 5.69 -0.04
N ASP A 209 -20.39 6.50 0.62
CA ASP A 209 -20.10 7.08 1.93
C ASP A 209 -19.93 5.96 2.96
N ALA A 210 -18.77 5.34 3.00
CA ALA A 210 -18.36 4.50 4.11
C ALA A 210 -17.78 5.41 5.19
N ALA A 211 -18.63 6.06 5.94
CA ALA A 211 -18.26 6.65 7.22
C ALA A 211 -17.86 5.50 8.15
N ILE A 212 -16.56 5.23 8.21
CA ILE A 212 -16.03 4.36 9.25
C ILE A 212 -16.23 5.11 10.55
N GLN A 213 -17.28 4.74 11.30
CA GLN A 213 -17.46 5.21 12.67
C GLN A 213 -16.21 4.85 13.45
N LYS A 214 -15.62 5.87 14.06
CA LYS A 214 -14.49 5.76 14.97
C LYS A 214 -14.83 4.83 16.12
N ASP A 215 -14.54 3.56 16.00
CA ASP A 215 -14.29 2.74 17.18
C ASP A 215 -12.79 2.84 17.49
N LYS A 216 -12.52 3.49 18.63
CA LYS A 216 -11.21 3.74 19.18
C LYS A 216 -10.50 2.44 19.52
N LYS A 217 -9.82 1.83 18.54
CA LYS A 217 -8.71 0.89 18.79
C LYS A 217 -8.05 0.59 17.44
N CYS A 218 -6.94 1.27 17.14
CA CYS A 218 -5.92 0.69 16.29
C CYS A 218 -5.24 -0.46 17.01
#